data_4427c06ad1d55108a269a697193c4cc9
#
_entry.id   4427c06ad1d55108a269a697193c4cc9
#
_cell.length_a   1.000
_cell.length_b   1.000
_cell.length_c   1.000
_cell.angle_alpha   90.00
_cell.angle_beta   90.00
_cell.angle_gamma   90.00
#
_symmetry.space_group_name_H-M   'P 1'
#
loop_
_entity.id
_entity.type
_entity.pdbx_description
1 polymer ?
#
loop_
_entity_poly.entity_id
_entity_poly.type
_entity_poly.pdbx_seq_one_letter_code
_entity_poly.pdbx_strand_id
1 'polypeptide(L)'
;MKLLFIGSRLYDDIDWYVRSKNIESVLTESNEEAINLDLPDQVFIVPRGMDGPKQVALMQKVDAIVPLIGIDPPLIDVAHMKEEVEEEYGIPVVAAGVRAVELTSNKIRTKEFYNDIGVVTPNYQILSSPDELELEFPVVLKQGEGQGGKDIKIARSMEDVQEYFEKFDEALCEEFIEGSEISIEVLGFKGEYVALPPIYKGETTLEGTHPLNKVKTGPCMVDGLDNNLVQHTA
;
A
#
# COMPACT_ATOMS: atom_id res chain seq x y z
N MET A 1 -6.16 21.51 -17.96
CA MET A 1 -5.47 20.96 -16.76
C MET A 1 -4.34 20.10 -17.26
N LYS A 2 -3.15 20.31 -16.71
CA LYS A 2 -1.94 19.53 -17.06
C LYS A 2 -1.50 18.76 -15.83
N LEU A 3 -1.35 17.43 -15.95
CA LEU A 3 -0.93 16.57 -14.84
C LEU A 3 0.39 15.89 -15.15
N LEU A 4 1.24 15.77 -14.12
CA LEU A 4 2.41 14.91 -14.15
C LEU A 4 2.07 13.55 -13.54
N PHE A 5 2.35 12.50 -14.27
CA PHE A 5 2.31 11.12 -13.79
C PHE A 5 3.74 10.60 -13.57
N ILE A 6 3.97 9.87 -12.48
CA ILE A 6 5.26 9.27 -12.18
C ILE A 6 5.16 7.76 -12.27
N GLY A 7 5.86 7.16 -13.23
CA GLY A 7 5.80 5.73 -13.55
C GLY A 7 4.77 5.41 -14.62
N SER A 8 5.17 4.58 -15.58
CA SER A 8 4.37 4.27 -16.78
C SER A 8 3.52 3.01 -16.65
N ARG A 9 3.90 2.09 -15.73
CA ARG A 9 3.36 0.73 -15.69
C ARG A 9 1.83 0.65 -15.54
N LEU A 10 1.24 1.59 -14.79
CA LEU A 10 -0.21 1.64 -14.53
C LEU A 10 -0.92 2.74 -15.33
N TYR A 11 -0.24 3.33 -16.32
CA TYR A 11 -0.80 4.46 -17.04
C TYR A 11 -1.95 4.05 -17.95
N ASP A 12 -1.91 2.87 -18.54
CA ASP A 12 -2.98 2.32 -19.39
C ASP A 12 -4.31 2.16 -18.64
N ASP A 13 -4.28 1.87 -17.34
CA ASP A 13 -5.49 1.78 -16.50
C ASP A 13 -6.26 3.11 -16.44
N ILE A 14 -5.57 4.24 -16.60
CA ILE A 14 -6.16 5.58 -16.46
C ILE A 14 -6.21 6.38 -17.77
N ASP A 15 -5.53 5.95 -18.84
CA ASP A 15 -5.41 6.69 -20.11
C ASP A 15 -6.78 7.08 -20.67
N TRP A 16 -7.76 6.16 -20.66
CA TRP A 16 -9.11 6.43 -21.12
C TRP A 16 -9.77 7.61 -20.36
N TYR A 17 -9.52 7.72 -19.05
CA TYR A 17 -10.06 8.79 -18.22
C TYR A 17 -9.35 10.12 -18.51
N VAL A 18 -8.03 10.09 -18.56
CA VAL A 18 -7.18 11.26 -18.90
C VAL A 18 -7.64 11.87 -20.22
N ARG A 19 -7.78 11.05 -21.27
CA ARG A 19 -8.28 11.47 -22.58
C ARG A 19 -9.73 12.00 -22.53
N SER A 20 -10.62 11.29 -21.80
CA SER A 20 -12.03 11.69 -21.70
C SER A 20 -12.23 13.04 -21.04
N LYS A 21 -11.30 13.47 -20.21
CA LYS A 21 -11.30 14.76 -19.50
C LYS A 21 -10.47 15.84 -20.19
N ASN A 22 -9.87 15.57 -21.35
CA ASN A 22 -8.95 16.46 -22.03
C ASN A 22 -7.84 16.97 -21.08
N ILE A 23 -7.25 16.05 -20.29
CA ILE A 23 -6.12 16.33 -19.43
C ILE A 23 -4.87 16.25 -20.29
N GLU A 24 -4.04 17.29 -20.28
CA GLU A 24 -2.71 17.26 -20.86
C GLU A 24 -1.80 16.43 -19.94
N SER A 25 -1.29 15.33 -20.47
CA SER A 25 -0.54 14.35 -19.69
C SER A 25 0.96 14.46 -19.93
N VAL A 26 1.70 14.63 -18.83
CA VAL A 26 3.16 14.56 -18.79
C VAL A 26 3.52 13.34 -17.96
N LEU A 27 4.43 12.51 -18.42
CA LEU A 27 4.89 11.32 -17.70
C LEU A 27 6.40 11.38 -17.48
N THR A 28 6.83 10.96 -16.30
CA THR A 28 8.24 10.68 -16.01
C THR A 28 8.45 9.20 -15.75
N GLU A 29 9.50 8.65 -16.36
CA GLU A 29 9.91 7.25 -16.19
C GLU A 29 11.44 7.16 -16.12
N SER A 30 11.96 6.15 -15.42
CA SER A 30 13.41 5.94 -15.29
C SER A 30 13.96 4.89 -16.25
N ASN A 31 13.10 4.13 -16.90
CA ASN A 31 13.45 3.11 -17.89
C ASN A 31 12.90 3.49 -19.26
N GLU A 32 13.78 3.72 -20.21
CA GLU A 32 13.41 4.07 -21.60
C GLU A 32 12.75 2.93 -22.38
N GLU A 33 12.85 1.70 -21.87
CA GLU A 33 12.18 0.51 -22.44
C GLU A 33 10.90 0.13 -21.67
N ALA A 34 10.41 0.99 -20.79
CA ALA A 34 9.19 0.72 -20.03
C ALA A 34 7.95 0.67 -20.94
N ILE A 35 6.92 -0.06 -20.51
CA ILE A 35 5.64 -0.13 -21.23
C ILE A 35 4.87 1.20 -21.11
N ASN A 36 3.90 1.42 -22.01
CA ASN A 36 2.96 2.54 -21.98
C ASN A 36 3.59 3.94 -22.19
N LEU A 37 4.83 4.02 -22.69
CA LEU A 37 5.49 5.30 -22.96
C LEU A 37 4.89 6.05 -24.18
N ASP A 38 4.14 5.37 -25.01
CA ASP A 38 3.48 5.91 -26.21
C ASP A 38 2.07 6.47 -25.93
N LEU A 39 1.55 6.30 -24.72
CA LEU A 39 0.21 6.73 -24.36
C LEU A 39 0.11 8.20 -23.92
N PRO A 40 1.01 8.74 -23.05
CA PRO A 40 0.96 10.13 -22.61
C PRO A 40 1.29 11.12 -23.72
N ASP A 41 0.82 12.37 -23.59
CA ASP A 41 1.12 13.43 -24.56
C ASP A 41 2.61 13.81 -24.56
N GLN A 42 3.28 13.73 -23.41
CA GLN A 42 4.71 14.01 -23.25
C GLN A 42 5.37 13.03 -22.27
N VAL A 43 6.57 12.56 -22.62
CA VAL A 43 7.35 11.64 -21.76
C VAL A 43 8.74 12.20 -21.54
N PHE A 44 9.21 12.12 -20.31
CA PHE A 44 10.55 12.49 -19.88
C PHE A 44 11.23 11.29 -19.22
N ILE A 45 12.33 10.83 -19.80
CA ILE A 45 13.17 9.83 -19.13
C ILE A 45 14.10 10.55 -18.17
N VAL A 46 13.99 10.21 -16.89
CA VAL A 46 14.72 10.84 -15.80
C VAL A 46 15.42 9.79 -14.93
N PRO A 47 16.49 10.11 -14.22
CA PRO A 47 17.09 9.18 -13.26
C PRO A 47 16.08 8.74 -12.19
N ARG A 48 16.29 7.54 -11.61
CA ARG A 48 15.50 7.07 -10.47
C ARG A 48 15.57 8.07 -9.30
N GLY A 49 14.45 8.17 -8.59
CA GLY A 49 14.26 9.12 -7.48
C GLY A 49 13.25 10.20 -7.84
N MET A 50 13.01 11.13 -6.92
CA MET A 50 11.96 12.14 -7.06
C MET A 50 12.46 13.49 -7.56
N ASP A 51 13.77 13.73 -7.63
CA ASP A 51 14.35 15.01 -8.13
C ASP A 51 14.00 15.26 -9.60
N GLY A 52 14.12 14.22 -10.44
CA GLY A 52 13.77 14.32 -11.86
C GLY A 52 12.30 14.66 -12.07
N PRO A 53 11.35 13.90 -11.51
CA PRO A 53 9.92 14.22 -11.55
C PRO A 53 9.59 15.62 -11.03
N LYS A 54 10.18 16.06 -9.91
CA LYS A 54 10.00 17.40 -9.36
C LYS A 54 10.44 18.48 -10.37
N GLN A 55 11.63 18.34 -10.95
CA GLN A 55 12.12 19.27 -11.96
C GLN A 55 11.23 19.35 -13.19
N VAL A 56 10.74 18.20 -13.69
CA VAL A 56 9.81 18.16 -14.82
C VAL A 56 8.49 18.83 -14.45
N ALA A 57 7.95 18.60 -13.26
CA ALA A 57 6.73 19.25 -12.78
C ALA A 57 6.82 20.78 -12.83
N LEU A 58 7.92 21.31 -12.32
CA LEU A 58 8.18 22.76 -12.29
C LEU A 58 8.38 23.32 -13.70
N MET A 59 9.20 22.65 -14.53
CA MET A 59 9.46 23.04 -15.91
C MET A 59 8.21 23.06 -16.77
N GLN A 60 7.36 22.04 -16.61
CA GLN A 60 6.11 21.88 -17.37
C GLN A 60 4.94 22.68 -16.79
N LYS A 61 5.11 23.27 -15.58
CA LYS A 61 4.08 24.05 -14.86
C LYS A 61 2.78 23.24 -14.74
N VAL A 62 2.91 22.04 -14.19
CA VAL A 62 1.76 21.15 -14.02
C VAL A 62 0.81 21.63 -12.92
N ASP A 63 -0.46 21.29 -13.03
CA ASP A 63 -1.48 21.65 -12.05
C ASP A 63 -1.47 20.69 -10.84
N ALA A 64 -1.02 19.45 -11.02
CA ALA A 64 -0.85 18.45 -9.95
C ALA A 64 0.07 17.30 -10.38
N ILE A 65 0.51 16.50 -9.41
CA ILE A 65 1.37 15.31 -9.60
C ILE A 65 0.61 14.07 -9.11
N VAL A 66 0.62 13.02 -9.92
CA VAL A 66 -0.05 11.72 -9.65
C VAL A 66 0.98 10.60 -9.76
N PRO A 67 1.56 10.13 -8.66
CA PRO A 67 2.44 8.96 -8.68
C PRO A 67 1.64 7.68 -8.98
N LEU A 68 2.07 6.92 -10.00
CA LEU A 68 1.53 5.61 -10.39
C LEU A 68 2.49 4.51 -9.93
N ILE A 69 2.78 4.49 -8.63
CA ILE A 69 3.77 3.61 -8.02
C ILE A 69 3.06 2.53 -7.22
N GLY A 70 3.21 1.27 -7.64
CA GLY A 70 2.57 0.11 -7.02
C GLY A 70 3.47 -0.71 -6.09
N ILE A 71 4.60 -0.13 -5.59
CA ILE A 71 5.54 -0.79 -4.68
C ILE A 71 5.92 0.14 -3.54
N ASP A 72 6.22 -0.43 -2.35
CA ASP A 72 6.46 0.36 -1.14
C ASP A 72 7.79 1.15 -1.12
N PRO A 73 8.94 0.63 -1.59
CA PRO A 73 10.23 1.28 -1.36
C PRO A 73 10.32 2.75 -1.79
N PRO A 74 9.72 3.21 -2.93
CA PRO A 74 9.77 4.61 -3.31
C PRO A 74 8.78 5.52 -2.58
N LEU A 75 7.84 4.99 -1.81
CA LEU A 75 6.74 5.80 -1.24
C LEU A 75 7.24 6.87 -0.27
N ILE A 76 8.31 6.61 0.47
CA ILE A 76 8.88 7.60 1.38
C ILE A 76 9.51 8.78 0.62
N ASP A 77 10.18 8.51 -0.49
CA ASP A 77 10.75 9.57 -1.35
C ASP A 77 9.63 10.40 -2.01
N VAL A 78 8.54 9.74 -2.42
CA VAL A 78 7.33 10.42 -2.92
C VAL A 78 6.72 11.32 -1.85
N ALA A 79 6.64 10.84 -0.61
CA ALA A 79 6.08 11.59 0.50
C ALA A 79 6.92 12.84 0.83
N HIS A 80 8.25 12.73 0.84
CA HIS A 80 9.14 13.87 1.01
C HIS A 80 9.00 14.88 -0.14
N MET A 81 9.00 14.40 -1.39
CA MET A 81 8.76 15.26 -2.54
C MET A 81 7.40 15.97 -2.45
N LYS A 82 6.35 15.26 -2.01
CA LYS A 82 5.01 15.83 -1.81
C LYS A 82 5.06 17.01 -0.85
N GLU A 83 5.61 16.84 0.34
CA GLU A 83 5.66 17.89 1.36
C GLU A 83 6.45 19.10 0.85
N GLU A 84 7.60 18.88 0.21
CA GLU A 84 8.41 19.94 -0.38
C GLU A 84 7.66 20.69 -1.48
N VAL A 85 7.07 19.97 -2.45
CA VAL A 85 6.44 20.57 -3.64
C VAL A 85 5.14 21.30 -3.27
N GLU A 86 4.36 20.75 -2.34
CA GLU A 86 3.14 21.41 -1.85
C GLU A 86 3.45 22.66 -1.04
N GLU A 87 4.49 22.64 -0.18
CA GLU A 87 4.87 23.78 0.66
C GLU A 87 5.51 24.90 -0.15
N GLU A 88 6.49 24.56 -1.01
CA GLU A 88 7.28 25.58 -1.70
C GLU A 88 6.61 26.12 -2.97
N TYR A 89 5.86 25.27 -3.69
CA TYR A 89 5.34 25.62 -5.02
C TYR A 89 3.82 25.57 -5.11
N GLY A 90 3.13 25.06 -4.08
CA GLY A 90 1.67 24.95 -4.07
C GLY A 90 1.10 23.97 -5.09
N ILE A 91 1.90 23.04 -5.61
CA ILE A 91 1.47 22.01 -6.57
C ILE A 91 1.01 20.77 -5.79
N PRO A 92 -0.27 20.39 -5.80
CA PRO A 92 -0.75 19.24 -5.05
C PRO A 92 -0.19 17.92 -5.59
N VAL A 93 0.11 16.99 -4.68
CA VAL A 93 0.60 15.64 -5.00
C VAL A 93 -0.36 14.61 -4.42
N VAL A 94 -0.86 13.69 -5.26
CA VAL A 94 -1.78 12.63 -4.86
C VAL A 94 -1.00 11.48 -4.22
N ALA A 95 -0.61 11.66 -2.98
CA ALA A 95 0.13 10.68 -2.18
C ALA A 95 -0.12 10.89 -0.68
N ALA A 96 0.23 9.90 0.14
CA ALA A 96 0.30 10.05 1.59
C ALA A 96 1.48 10.94 1.99
N GLY A 97 1.39 11.62 3.13
CA GLY A 97 2.50 12.38 3.71
C GLY A 97 3.50 11.47 4.44
N VAL A 98 4.67 12.03 4.78
CA VAL A 98 5.80 11.31 5.39
C VAL A 98 5.39 10.51 6.63
N ARG A 99 4.69 11.14 7.56
CA ARG A 99 4.25 10.47 8.80
C ARG A 99 3.38 9.25 8.54
N ALA A 100 2.47 9.32 7.57
CA ALA A 100 1.59 8.20 7.22
C ALA A 100 2.39 7.06 6.57
N VAL A 101 3.30 7.38 5.65
CA VAL A 101 4.14 6.37 5.00
C VAL A 101 5.06 5.68 5.99
N GLU A 102 5.75 6.42 6.86
CA GLU A 102 6.62 5.84 7.90
C GLU A 102 5.87 4.90 8.84
N LEU A 103 4.62 5.26 9.20
CA LEU A 103 3.79 4.43 10.04
C LEU A 103 3.37 3.14 9.31
N THR A 104 2.86 3.26 8.09
CA THR A 104 2.21 2.15 7.39
C THR A 104 3.18 1.23 6.64
N SER A 105 4.41 1.66 6.39
CA SER A 105 5.46 0.83 5.77
C SER A 105 6.03 -0.24 6.71
N ASN A 106 5.82 -0.09 8.02
CA ASN A 106 6.30 -1.04 9.02
C ASN A 106 5.13 -1.62 9.83
N LYS A 107 4.92 -2.94 9.71
CA LYS A 107 3.78 -3.65 10.33
C LYS A 107 3.83 -3.60 11.86
N ILE A 108 5.02 -3.61 12.46
CA ILE A 108 5.20 -3.52 13.91
C ILE A 108 4.73 -2.15 14.39
N ARG A 109 5.22 -1.06 13.79
CA ARG A 109 4.77 0.31 14.12
C ARG A 109 3.27 0.50 13.90
N THR A 110 2.72 -0.09 12.83
CA THR A 110 1.27 -0.06 12.57
C THR A 110 0.49 -0.75 13.69
N LYS A 111 0.97 -1.90 14.18
CA LYS A 111 0.35 -2.63 15.31
C LYS A 111 0.39 -1.84 16.62
N GLU A 112 1.54 -1.28 16.95
CA GLU A 112 1.70 -0.43 18.12
C GLU A 112 0.73 0.76 18.08
N PHE A 113 0.66 1.43 16.92
CA PHE A 113 -0.26 2.55 16.72
C PHE A 113 -1.73 2.13 16.85
N TYR A 114 -2.15 0.99 16.28
CA TYR A 114 -3.52 0.48 16.45
C TYR A 114 -3.85 0.19 17.89
N ASN A 115 -2.91 -0.39 18.64
CA ASN A 115 -3.07 -0.64 20.06
C ASN A 115 -3.24 0.66 20.85
N ASP A 116 -2.42 1.67 20.54
CA ASP A 116 -2.44 2.99 21.22
C ASP A 116 -3.77 3.73 21.01
N ILE A 117 -4.39 3.61 19.84
CA ILE A 117 -5.67 4.25 19.52
C ILE A 117 -6.90 3.36 19.75
N GLY A 118 -6.70 2.13 20.26
CA GLY A 118 -7.77 1.19 20.60
C GLY A 118 -8.45 0.55 19.38
N VAL A 119 -7.80 0.48 18.24
CA VAL A 119 -8.29 -0.27 17.08
C VAL A 119 -8.08 -1.76 17.29
N VAL A 120 -9.14 -2.54 17.13
CA VAL A 120 -9.08 -4.00 17.28
C VAL A 120 -8.18 -4.60 16.22
N THR A 121 -7.20 -5.37 16.64
CA THR A 121 -6.24 -6.08 15.80
C THR A 121 -5.95 -7.44 16.44
N PRO A 122 -5.52 -8.48 15.67
CA PRO A 122 -5.11 -9.75 16.24
C PRO A 122 -4.10 -9.59 17.39
N ASN A 123 -4.20 -10.40 18.44
CA ASN A 123 -3.17 -10.46 19.48
C ASN A 123 -1.81 -10.72 18.83
N TYR A 124 -0.77 -10.07 19.32
CA TYR A 124 0.54 -10.18 18.70
C TYR A 124 1.68 -10.11 19.70
N GLN A 125 2.82 -10.61 19.29
CA GLN A 125 4.12 -10.49 19.95
C GLN A 125 5.20 -10.11 18.94
N ILE A 126 6.22 -9.42 19.39
CA ILE A 126 7.45 -9.20 18.62
C ILE A 126 8.46 -10.19 19.20
N LEU A 127 8.92 -11.12 18.37
CA LEU A 127 9.82 -12.19 18.78
C LEU A 127 11.23 -11.93 18.23
N SER A 128 12.24 -12.04 19.09
CA SER A 128 13.65 -12.07 18.71
C SER A 128 14.22 -13.49 18.75
N SER A 129 13.46 -14.43 19.30
CA SER A 129 13.79 -15.87 19.32
C SER A 129 12.53 -16.73 19.38
N PRO A 130 12.58 -18.01 18.94
CA PRO A 130 11.47 -18.95 19.05
C PRO A 130 10.95 -19.15 20.48
N ASP A 131 11.85 -19.12 21.47
CA ASP A 131 11.54 -19.41 22.87
C ASP A 131 10.70 -18.32 23.55
N GLU A 132 10.55 -17.14 22.91
CA GLU A 132 9.72 -16.02 23.40
C GLU A 132 8.23 -16.18 23.07
N LEU A 133 7.85 -17.18 22.25
CA LEU A 133 6.49 -17.38 21.81
C LEU A 133 5.57 -17.79 22.98
N GLU A 134 4.58 -16.96 23.28
CA GLU A 134 3.54 -17.21 24.28
C GLU A 134 2.15 -17.44 23.65
N LEU A 135 1.95 -17.04 22.36
CA LEU A 135 0.68 -17.24 21.68
C LEU A 135 0.44 -18.73 21.35
N GLU A 136 -0.83 -19.12 21.37
CA GLU A 136 -1.23 -20.48 21.01
C GLU A 136 -1.25 -20.68 19.49
N PHE A 137 -0.86 -21.86 19.04
CA PHE A 137 -0.93 -22.23 17.62
C PHE A 137 -2.38 -22.40 17.13
N PRO A 138 -2.67 -22.09 15.84
CA PRO A 138 -1.73 -21.58 14.83
C PRO A 138 -1.44 -20.08 14.98
N VAL A 139 -0.23 -19.68 14.59
CA VAL A 139 0.17 -18.27 14.56
C VAL A 139 0.67 -17.85 13.17
N VAL A 140 0.68 -16.55 12.89
CA VAL A 140 1.20 -16.00 11.64
C VAL A 140 2.47 -15.22 11.91
N LEU A 141 3.57 -15.65 11.31
CA LEU A 141 4.87 -14.98 11.38
C LEU A 141 5.04 -14.07 10.16
N LYS A 142 5.47 -12.84 10.38
CA LYS A 142 5.67 -11.82 9.34
C LYS A 142 6.93 -11.02 9.63
N GLN A 143 7.51 -10.45 8.57
CA GLN A 143 8.52 -9.42 8.73
C GLN A 143 7.84 -8.05 8.96
N GLY A 144 8.50 -7.16 9.71
CA GLY A 144 8.02 -5.79 9.94
C GLY A 144 7.83 -5.03 8.63
N GLU A 145 8.72 -5.23 7.68
CA GLU A 145 8.67 -4.62 6.35
C GLU A 145 8.33 -5.65 5.26
N GLY A 146 8.09 -5.17 4.04
CA GLY A 146 7.75 -6.00 2.87
C GLY A 146 6.26 -6.07 2.58
N GLN A 147 5.95 -6.45 1.33
CA GLN A 147 4.60 -6.42 0.75
C GLN A 147 4.28 -7.71 -0.01
N GLY A 148 3.01 -7.84 -0.42
CA GLY A 148 2.56 -8.91 -1.30
C GLY A 148 2.57 -10.30 -0.69
N GLY A 149 2.60 -10.43 0.65
CA GLY A 149 2.63 -11.72 1.34
C GLY A 149 4.00 -12.39 1.36
N LYS A 150 5.04 -11.67 0.94
CA LYS A 150 6.41 -12.16 1.04
C LYS A 150 6.80 -12.35 2.51
N ASP A 151 7.54 -13.42 2.77
CA ASP A 151 8.09 -13.75 4.09
C ASP A 151 7.00 -13.88 5.20
N ILE A 152 5.79 -14.33 4.82
CA ILE A 152 4.72 -14.71 5.73
C ILE A 152 4.68 -16.23 5.87
N LYS A 153 4.61 -16.73 7.11
CA LYS A 153 4.43 -18.16 7.42
C LYS A 153 3.30 -18.35 8.43
N ILE A 154 2.37 -19.26 8.13
CA ILE A 154 1.43 -19.77 9.12
C ILE A 154 2.14 -20.93 9.83
N ALA A 155 2.51 -20.73 11.10
CA ALA A 155 3.17 -21.72 11.93
C ALA A 155 2.12 -22.49 12.74
N ARG A 156 2.22 -23.83 12.71
CA ARG A 156 1.31 -24.75 13.40
C ARG A 156 2.01 -25.47 14.55
N SER A 157 3.32 -25.32 14.64
CA SER A 157 4.16 -25.96 15.64
C SER A 157 5.39 -25.10 15.94
N MET A 158 6.08 -25.41 17.03
CA MET A 158 7.35 -24.76 17.37
C MET A 158 8.44 -25.05 16.32
N GLU A 159 8.38 -26.18 15.63
CA GLU A 159 9.32 -26.49 14.54
C GLU A 159 9.16 -25.48 13.37
N ASP A 160 7.92 -25.12 13.02
CA ASP A 160 7.66 -24.08 12.02
C ASP A 160 8.25 -22.72 12.40
N VAL A 161 8.18 -22.37 13.70
CA VAL A 161 8.74 -21.13 14.23
C VAL A 161 10.27 -21.17 14.16
N GLN A 162 10.88 -22.27 14.58
CA GLN A 162 12.34 -22.46 14.50
C GLN A 162 12.85 -22.34 13.06
N GLU A 163 12.17 -22.99 12.10
CA GLU A 163 12.51 -22.89 10.68
C GLU A 163 12.42 -21.43 10.15
N TYR A 164 11.46 -20.66 10.65
CA TYR A 164 11.34 -19.24 10.30
C TYR A 164 12.53 -18.44 10.80
N PHE A 165 12.96 -18.67 12.04
CA PHE A 165 14.11 -18.02 12.65
C PHE A 165 15.48 -18.51 12.11
N GLU A 166 15.53 -19.58 11.33
CA GLU A 166 16.74 -19.89 10.53
C GLU A 166 17.01 -18.84 9.44
N LYS A 167 16.01 -18.05 9.05
CA LYS A 167 16.09 -17.06 7.98
C LYS A 167 16.02 -15.62 8.46
N PHE A 168 15.45 -15.39 9.63
CA PHE A 168 15.14 -14.07 10.15
C PHE A 168 15.47 -13.95 11.64
N ASP A 169 16.02 -12.82 12.04
CA ASP A 169 16.42 -12.55 13.42
C ASP A 169 15.26 -11.98 14.27
N GLU A 170 14.15 -11.58 13.64
CA GLU A 170 12.97 -11.00 14.29
C GLU A 170 11.70 -11.42 13.54
N ALA A 171 10.58 -11.51 14.25
CA ALA A 171 9.28 -11.74 13.67
C ALA A 171 8.18 -10.96 14.40
N LEU A 172 7.26 -10.35 13.66
CA LEU A 172 5.92 -10.04 14.14
C LEU A 172 5.11 -11.34 14.11
N CYS A 173 4.77 -11.86 15.28
CA CYS A 173 3.94 -13.04 15.46
C CYS A 173 2.52 -12.62 15.84
N GLU A 174 1.53 -13.07 15.11
CA GLU A 174 0.12 -12.75 15.34
C GLU A 174 -0.70 -14.03 15.53
N GLU A 175 -1.76 -13.97 16.33
CA GLU A 175 -2.77 -15.04 16.33
C GLU A 175 -3.35 -15.21 14.92
N PHE A 176 -3.63 -16.45 14.53
CA PHE A 176 -4.27 -16.73 13.27
C PHE A 176 -5.78 -16.52 13.40
N ILE A 177 -6.34 -15.63 12.58
CA ILE A 177 -7.79 -15.38 12.52
C ILE A 177 -8.35 -16.05 11.27
N GLU A 178 -9.25 -17.02 11.46
CA GLU A 178 -10.01 -17.64 10.41
C GLU A 178 -11.28 -16.84 10.10
N GLY A 179 -11.61 -16.68 8.83
CA GLY A 179 -12.83 -15.97 8.42
C GLY A 179 -12.74 -15.30 7.06
N SER A 180 -13.80 -14.58 6.73
CA SER A 180 -13.91 -13.82 5.49
C SER A 180 -13.04 -12.56 5.51
N GLU A 181 -12.14 -12.45 4.55
CA GLU A 181 -11.28 -11.27 4.40
C GLU A 181 -11.93 -10.24 3.48
N ILE A 182 -11.99 -9.01 3.95
CA ILE A 182 -12.46 -7.86 3.17
C ILE A 182 -11.40 -6.77 3.12
N SER A 183 -11.50 -5.88 2.14
CA SER A 183 -10.73 -4.63 2.10
C SER A 183 -11.63 -3.44 1.82
N ILE A 184 -11.24 -2.28 2.33
CA ILE A 184 -11.89 -1.00 2.07
C ILE A 184 -10.82 -0.02 1.62
N GLU A 185 -11.07 0.64 0.50
CA GLU A 185 -10.27 1.78 0.05
C GLU A 185 -10.84 3.05 0.68
N VAL A 186 -9.97 3.86 1.29
CA VAL A 186 -10.34 5.15 1.86
C VAL A 186 -9.65 6.26 1.08
N LEU A 187 -10.45 7.15 0.51
CA LEU A 187 -9.96 8.34 -0.19
C LEU A 187 -9.93 9.51 0.77
N GLY A 188 -8.76 10.14 0.93
CA GLY A 188 -8.57 11.30 1.80
C GLY A 188 -8.11 12.53 1.02
N PHE A 189 -8.74 13.68 1.31
CA PHE A 189 -8.34 14.97 0.76
C PHE A 189 -8.68 16.11 1.73
N LYS A 190 -7.68 16.88 2.12
CA LYS A 190 -7.83 18.07 3.00
C LYS A 190 -8.59 17.80 4.30
N GLY A 191 -8.37 16.63 4.90
CA GLY A 191 -9.01 16.24 6.16
C GLY A 191 -10.41 15.63 6.03
N GLU A 192 -10.92 15.52 4.82
CA GLU A 192 -12.15 14.78 4.54
C GLU A 192 -11.81 13.40 3.99
N TYR A 193 -12.56 12.37 4.41
CA TYR A 193 -12.34 10.99 4.05
C TYR A 193 -13.61 10.34 3.55
N VAL A 194 -13.48 9.49 2.52
CA VAL A 194 -14.59 8.73 1.95
C VAL A 194 -14.17 7.27 1.84
N ALA A 195 -14.83 6.39 2.58
CA ALA A 195 -14.67 4.95 2.46
C ALA A 195 -15.47 4.42 1.27
N LEU A 196 -14.82 3.73 0.35
CA LEU A 196 -15.46 3.06 -0.78
C LEU A 196 -16.18 1.79 -0.31
N PRO A 197 -17.12 1.23 -1.10
CA PRO A 197 -17.74 -0.03 -0.77
C PRO A 197 -16.71 -1.15 -0.52
N PRO A 198 -16.92 -2.00 0.51
CA PRO A 198 -15.99 -3.09 0.80
C PRO A 198 -15.91 -4.10 -0.33
N ILE A 199 -14.74 -4.69 -0.49
CA ILE A 199 -14.43 -5.73 -1.47
C ILE A 199 -14.10 -7.01 -0.73
N TYR A 200 -14.72 -8.12 -1.10
CA TYR A 200 -14.41 -9.45 -0.58
C TYR A 200 -13.12 -9.98 -1.20
N LYS A 201 -12.21 -10.48 -0.37
CA LYS A 201 -10.89 -11.02 -0.76
C LYS A 201 -10.77 -12.54 -0.59
N GLY A 202 -11.83 -13.23 -0.25
CA GLY A 202 -11.84 -14.66 0.01
C GLY A 202 -11.74 -15.00 1.50
N GLU A 203 -11.72 -16.29 1.79
CA GLU A 203 -11.55 -16.78 3.15
C GLU A 203 -10.08 -16.85 3.55
N THR A 204 -9.82 -16.62 4.83
CA THR A 204 -8.53 -16.90 5.44
C THR A 204 -8.58 -18.32 6.01
N THR A 205 -7.75 -19.21 5.47
CA THR A 205 -7.68 -20.63 5.84
C THR A 205 -6.25 -21.03 6.22
N LEU A 206 -6.10 -22.14 6.93
CA LEU A 206 -4.80 -22.66 7.35
C LEU A 206 -3.89 -23.07 6.17
N GLU A 207 -4.45 -23.41 5.03
CA GLU A 207 -3.68 -23.70 3.81
C GLU A 207 -3.03 -22.43 3.27
N GLY A 208 -3.62 -21.28 3.58
CA GLY A 208 -3.21 -19.97 3.10
C GLY A 208 -3.40 -19.81 1.58
N THR A 209 -3.56 -18.59 1.15
CA THR A 209 -3.51 -18.24 -0.27
C THR A 209 -2.64 -17.00 -0.41
N HIS A 210 -1.66 -17.07 -1.31
CA HIS A 210 -0.81 -15.91 -1.56
C HIS A 210 -1.69 -14.70 -1.92
N PRO A 211 -1.53 -13.54 -1.27
CA PRO A 211 -2.43 -12.39 -1.44
C PRO A 211 -2.63 -11.95 -2.89
N LEU A 212 -1.62 -12.09 -3.74
CA LEU A 212 -1.72 -11.77 -5.18
C LEU A 212 -2.54 -12.78 -5.98
N ASN A 213 -2.79 -13.96 -5.42
CA ASN A 213 -3.62 -15.00 -6.06
C ASN A 213 -5.08 -14.95 -5.58
N LYS A 214 -5.41 -14.10 -4.60
CA LYS A 214 -6.78 -13.94 -4.14
C LYS A 214 -7.62 -13.18 -5.16
N VAL A 215 -8.76 -13.77 -5.53
CA VAL A 215 -9.75 -13.10 -6.38
C VAL A 215 -10.52 -12.09 -5.52
N LYS A 216 -10.47 -10.83 -5.93
CA LYS A 216 -11.24 -9.76 -5.29
C LYS A 216 -12.60 -9.63 -5.96
N THR A 217 -13.67 -9.64 -5.16
CA THR A 217 -15.06 -9.57 -5.68
C THR A 217 -15.80 -8.38 -5.06
N GLY A 218 -16.37 -7.56 -5.89
CA GLY A 218 -17.26 -6.45 -5.50
C GLY A 218 -18.60 -6.53 -6.25
N PRO A 219 -19.69 -6.11 -5.63
CA PRO A 219 -19.81 -5.71 -4.22
C PRO A 219 -19.57 -6.86 -3.25
N CYS A 220 -19.14 -6.54 -2.02
CA CYS A 220 -18.94 -7.54 -0.97
C CYS A 220 -20.29 -8.17 -0.56
N MET A 221 -20.40 -9.49 -0.68
CA MET A 221 -21.59 -10.28 -0.38
C MET A 221 -21.26 -11.36 0.66
N VAL A 222 -20.81 -10.92 1.84
CA VAL A 222 -20.55 -11.81 2.99
C VAL A 222 -21.78 -11.84 3.87
N ASP A 223 -22.28 -13.05 4.16
CA ASP A 223 -23.49 -13.23 4.97
C ASP A 223 -23.29 -12.66 6.38
N GLY A 224 -24.25 -11.85 6.82
CA GLY A 224 -24.20 -11.20 8.13
C GLY A 224 -23.32 -9.95 8.22
N LEU A 225 -22.62 -9.56 7.16
CA LEU A 225 -21.81 -8.34 7.13
C LEU A 225 -22.70 -7.12 6.80
N ASP A 226 -22.70 -6.13 7.67
CA ASP A 226 -23.28 -4.81 7.38
C ASP A 226 -22.24 -3.93 6.68
N ASN A 227 -22.32 -3.83 5.36
CA ASN A 227 -21.40 -3.03 4.55
C ASN A 227 -21.40 -1.55 4.93
N ASN A 228 -22.54 -0.99 5.38
CA ASN A 228 -22.59 0.42 5.80
C ASN A 228 -21.86 0.62 7.13
N LEU A 229 -22.03 -0.31 8.08
CA LEU A 229 -21.28 -0.26 9.34
C LEU A 229 -19.79 -0.36 9.10
N VAL A 230 -19.36 -1.27 8.23
CA VAL A 230 -17.94 -1.46 7.88
C VAL A 230 -17.35 -0.21 7.23
N GLN A 231 -18.08 0.43 6.28
CA GLN A 231 -17.65 1.69 5.68
C GLN A 231 -17.58 2.84 6.69
N HIS A 232 -18.47 2.86 7.68
CA HIS A 232 -18.49 3.90 8.72
C HIS A 232 -17.36 3.72 9.75
N THR A 233 -16.89 2.47 9.92
CA THR A 233 -15.80 2.15 10.86
C THR A 233 -14.42 2.40 10.25
N ALA A 234 -14.30 2.36 8.92
CA ALA A 234 -13.05 2.59 8.19
C ALA A 234 -12.68 4.07 8.13
#